data_8d6f6d411feb3c0e1e70db1dcdd3cfd2
#
_entry.id   8d6f6d411feb3c0e1e70db1dcdd3cfd2
#
_cell.length_a   1.000
_cell.length_b   1.000
_cell.length_c   1.000
_cell.angle_alpha   90.00
_cell.angle_beta   90.00
_cell.angle_gamma   90.00
#
_symmetry.space_group_name_H-M   'P 1'
#
loop_
_entity.id
_entity.type
_entity.pdbx_description
1 polymer ?
#
loop_
_entity_poly.entity_id
_entity_poly.type
_entity_poly.pdbx_seq_one_letter_code
_entity_poly.pdbx_strand_id
1 'polypeptide(L)'
;MMNKKIVAMLSVVLVVGIFWIASALTLTPQQQLGKSLFFDTNLSTPTGQSCAVCHAPNVGWTGPDEDINEAGAVYEGAVPGRFGNRKPPASAYAGDSPILYYDGTKWVGGMFWDGRATGWTLGDPLAEQALGPFLNPLEQNNASPHSSSR
;
A
#
# COMPACT_ATOMS: atom_id res chain seq x y z
N MET A 1 31.11 27.71 33.08
CA MET A 1 31.85 27.14 31.92
C MET A 1 31.59 25.66 31.88
N MET A 2 30.99 25.15 30.77
CA MET A 2 30.68 23.72 30.62
C MET A 2 31.98 22.95 30.38
N ASN A 3 32.13 21.78 31.01
CA ASN A 3 33.33 20.95 30.91
C ASN A 3 33.50 20.45 29.46
N LYS A 4 34.69 20.63 28.85
CA LYS A 4 35.00 20.22 27.48
C LYS A 4 34.66 18.74 27.20
N LYS A 5 34.78 17.85 28.20
CA LYS A 5 34.43 16.44 28.11
C LYS A 5 32.91 16.25 27.96
N ILE A 6 32.09 17.06 28.69
CA ILE A 6 30.63 17.03 28.59
C ILE A 6 30.16 17.50 27.19
N VAL A 7 30.77 18.58 26.69
CA VAL A 7 30.47 19.10 25.33
C VAL A 7 30.79 18.06 24.28
N ALA A 8 31.94 17.41 24.34
CA ALA A 8 32.33 16.37 23.39
C ALA A 8 31.40 15.15 23.46
N MET A 9 30.99 14.73 24.66
CA MET A 9 30.06 13.60 24.83
C MET A 9 28.66 13.92 24.28
N LEU A 10 28.15 15.12 24.53
CA LEU A 10 26.86 15.58 23.97
C LEU A 10 26.91 15.67 22.45
N SER A 11 28.03 16.15 21.86
CA SER A 11 28.21 16.22 20.41
C SER A 11 28.23 14.83 19.77
N VAL A 12 28.88 13.84 20.38
CA VAL A 12 28.88 12.45 19.88
C VAL A 12 27.48 11.84 19.93
N VAL A 13 26.74 12.03 21.03
CA VAL A 13 25.36 11.53 21.17
C VAL A 13 24.45 12.17 20.13
N LEU A 14 24.60 13.48 19.87
CA LEU A 14 23.81 14.19 18.86
C LEU A 14 24.10 13.66 17.44
N VAL A 15 25.38 13.48 17.09
CA VAL A 15 25.79 12.98 15.76
C VAL A 15 25.31 11.55 15.55
N VAL A 16 25.46 10.65 16.53
CA VAL A 16 24.97 9.28 16.47
C VAL A 16 23.44 9.26 16.35
N GLY A 17 22.73 10.10 17.12
CA GLY A 17 21.27 10.20 17.04
C GLY A 17 20.78 10.65 15.68
N ILE A 18 21.44 11.60 15.03
CA ILE A 18 21.10 12.07 13.67
C ILE A 18 21.33 10.95 12.64
N PHE A 19 22.40 10.15 12.77
CA PHE A 19 22.69 9.05 11.87
C PHE A 19 21.61 7.94 11.95
N TRP A 20 21.11 7.62 13.13
CA TRP A 20 20.03 6.65 13.32
C TRP A 20 18.70 7.13 12.74
N ILE A 21 18.37 8.41 12.88
CA ILE A 21 17.14 9.00 12.31
C ILE A 21 17.22 9.01 10.78
N ALA A 22 18.37 9.34 10.19
CA ALA A 22 18.54 9.36 8.73
C ALA A 22 18.38 7.95 8.11
N SER A 23 18.86 6.90 8.78
CA SER A 23 18.69 5.52 8.33
C SER A 23 17.23 5.03 8.39
N ALA A 24 16.43 5.55 9.32
CA ALA A 24 15.01 5.21 9.43
C ALA A 24 14.13 5.86 8.36
N LEU A 25 14.65 6.87 7.65
CA LEU A 25 13.92 7.61 6.61
C LEU A 25 14.20 7.10 5.18
N THR A 26 15.14 6.18 5.01
CA THR A 26 15.48 5.62 3.69
C THR A 26 14.72 4.32 3.43
N LEU A 27 13.97 4.30 2.34
CA LEU A 27 13.30 3.08 1.88
C LEU A 27 14.34 2.05 1.43
N THR A 28 14.12 0.78 1.76
CA THR A 28 14.89 -0.32 1.19
C THR A 28 14.68 -0.40 -0.34
N PRO A 29 15.55 -1.06 -1.10
CA PRO A 29 15.34 -1.24 -2.54
C PRO A 29 14.00 -1.90 -2.88
N GLN A 30 13.55 -2.87 -2.09
CA GLN A 30 12.25 -3.52 -2.26
C GLN A 30 11.09 -2.54 -2.00
N GLN A 31 11.15 -1.74 -0.95
CA GLN A 31 10.14 -0.72 -0.66
C GLN A 31 10.12 0.37 -1.73
N GLN A 32 11.29 0.76 -2.26
CA GLN A 32 11.38 1.71 -3.36
C GLN A 32 10.74 1.16 -4.64
N LEU A 33 10.97 -0.12 -4.95
CA LEU A 33 10.30 -0.79 -6.07
C LEU A 33 8.79 -0.82 -5.85
N GLY A 34 8.32 -1.25 -4.68
CA GLY A 34 6.90 -1.27 -4.34
C GLY A 34 6.24 0.10 -4.47
N LYS A 35 6.93 1.16 -4.01
CA LYS A 35 6.48 2.54 -4.22
C LYS A 35 6.38 2.89 -5.70
N SER A 36 7.36 2.52 -6.51
CA SER A 36 7.34 2.80 -7.95
C SER A 36 6.16 2.10 -8.64
N LEU A 37 5.92 0.81 -8.31
CA LEU A 37 4.78 0.05 -8.84
C LEU A 37 3.44 0.65 -8.41
N PHE A 38 3.32 1.15 -7.19
CA PHE A 38 2.08 1.75 -6.66
C PHE A 38 1.62 2.97 -7.45
N PHE A 39 2.56 3.75 -7.99
CA PHE A 39 2.29 4.96 -8.77
C PHE A 39 2.38 4.75 -10.28
N ASP A 40 2.75 3.57 -10.76
CA ASP A 40 2.95 3.30 -12.18
C ASP A 40 1.62 3.12 -12.91
N THR A 41 1.32 4.05 -13.81
CA THR A 41 0.11 4.03 -14.65
C THR A 41 0.21 3.11 -15.85
N ASN A 42 1.39 2.52 -16.12
CA ASN A 42 1.57 1.58 -17.23
C ASN A 42 1.16 0.14 -16.86
N LEU A 43 0.85 -0.11 -15.59
CA LEU A 43 0.50 -1.45 -15.10
C LEU A 43 -0.96 -1.81 -15.28
N SER A 44 -1.74 -1.06 -16.07
CA SER A 44 -3.14 -1.36 -16.39
C SER A 44 -3.38 -1.52 -17.87
N THR A 45 -4.52 -2.11 -18.25
CA THR A 45 -4.94 -2.29 -19.64
C THR A 45 -6.39 -1.78 -19.83
N PRO A 46 -6.63 -0.67 -20.55
CA PRO A 46 -5.62 0.26 -21.11
C PRO A 46 -4.75 0.92 -20.02
N THR A 47 -3.61 1.47 -20.41
CA THR A 47 -2.73 2.22 -19.49
C THR A 47 -3.42 3.47 -18.98
N GLY A 48 -3.06 3.92 -17.77
CA GLY A 48 -3.62 5.12 -17.13
C GLY A 48 -4.03 4.92 -15.68
N GLN A 49 -4.26 3.68 -15.25
CA GLN A 49 -4.69 3.34 -13.88
C GLN A 49 -3.52 2.87 -13.04
N SER A 50 -3.21 3.56 -11.96
CA SER A 50 -2.31 3.11 -10.91
C SER A 50 -3.07 2.83 -9.61
N CYS A 51 -2.44 2.17 -8.64
CA CYS A 51 -3.04 1.98 -7.31
C CYS A 51 -3.37 3.34 -6.65
N ALA A 52 -2.51 4.34 -6.86
CA ALA A 52 -2.67 5.67 -6.29
C ALA A 52 -3.91 6.44 -6.78
N VAL A 53 -4.54 6.04 -7.89
CA VAL A 53 -5.80 6.66 -8.37
C VAL A 53 -6.94 6.42 -7.38
N CYS A 54 -7.01 5.20 -6.81
CA CYS A 54 -8.03 4.84 -5.83
C CYS A 54 -7.51 4.90 -4.37
N HIS A 55 -6.20 4.94 -4.17
CA HIS A 55 -5.53 4.97 -2.86
C HIS A 55 -4.57 6.15 -2.77
N ALA A 56 -5.11 7.39 -2.82
CA ALA A 56 -4.29 8.59 -2.91
C ALA A 56 -3.64 8.98 -1.56
N PRO A 57 -2.33 9.27 -1.56
CA PRO A 57 -1.59 9.55 -0.32
C PRO A 57 -2.03 10.82 0.40
N ASN A 58 -2.52 11.82 -0.33
CA ASN A 58 -2.93 13.11 0.20
C ASN A 58 -4.26 13.08 0.98
N VAL A 59 -4.99 11.96 0.92
CA VAL A 59 -6.29 11.76 1.60
C VAL A 59 -6.29 10.49 2.45
N GLY A 60 -5.15 10.12 3.02
CA GLY A 60 -5.05 8.94 3.90
C GLY A 60 -5.03 7.61 3.16
N TRP A 61 -4.57 7.60 1.91
CA TRP A 61 -4.41 6.39 1.08
C TRP A 61 -5.73 5.68 0.77
N THR A 62 -6.80 6.45 0.62
CA THR A 62 -8.14 6.02 0.18
C THR A 62 -8.57 6.81 -1.05
N GLY A 63 -9.83 6.70 -1.45
CA GLY A 63 -10.38 7.38 -2.62
C GLY A 63 -10.35 8.91 -2.48
N PRO A 64 -9.74 9.65 -3.45
CA PRO A 64 -9.49 11.09 -3.33
C PRO A 64 -10.67 11.98 -3.73
N ASP A 65 -11.64 11.47 -4.44
CA ASP A 65 -12.73 12.25 -5.04
C ASP A 65 -13.93 12.31 -4.10
N GLU A 66 -14.31 13.54 -3.69
CA GLU A 66 -15.38 13.78 -2.73
C GLU A 66 -16.75 13.41 -3.31
N ASP A 67 -17.03 13.76 -4.56
CA ASP A 67 -18.29 13.48 -5.23
C ASP A 67 -18.49 11.96 -5.39
N ILE A 68 -17.43 11.23 -5.77
CA ILE A 68 -17.47 9.77 -5.84
C ILE A 68 -17.69 9.16 -4.45
N ASN A 69 -17.03 9.69 -3.43
CA ASN A 69 -17.18 9.20 -2.05
C ASN A 69 -18.59 9.40 -1.51
N GLU A 70 -19.25 10.50 -1.84
CA GLU A 70 -20.65 10.75 -1.48
C GLU A 70 -21.64 9.87 -2.29
N ALA A 71 -21.32 9.58 -3.55
CA ALA A 71 -22.13 8.77 -4.46
C ALA A 71 -21.97 7.24 -4.30
N GLY A 72 -21.40 6.76 -3.19
CA GLY A 72 -21.25 5.33 -2.91
C GLY A 72 -19.80 4.83 -2.94
N ALA A 73 -18.85 5.72 -3.19
CA ALA A 73 -17.42 5.52 -3.03
C ALA A 73 -16.81 4.37 -3.88
N VAL A 74 -17.40 4.03 -5.02
CA VAL A 74 -16.83 3.07 -5.98
C VAL A 74 -16.17 3.82 -7.13
N TYR A 75 -14.94 3.48 -7.39
CA TYR A 75 -14.09 4.16 -8.39
C TYR A 75 -14.11 3.41 -9.72
N GLU A 76 -14.00 4.17 -10.82
CA GLU A 76 -13.83 3.62 -12.15
C GLU A 76 -12.45 2.99 -12.28
N GLY A 77 -12.38 1.83 -12.94
CA GLY A 77 -11.14 1.15 -13.25
C GLY A 77 -10.48 1.64 -14.54
N ALA A 78 -9.51 0.88 -15.05
CA ALA A 78 -8.78 1.22 -16.26
C ALA A 78 -9.68 1.27 -17.53
N VAL A 79 -10.74 0.47 -17.55
CA VAL A 79 -11.68 0.44 -18.68
C VAL A 79 -12.84 1.38 -18.38
N PRO A 80 -13.07 2.41 -19.20
CA PRO A 80 -14.18 3.33 -19.01
C PRO A 80 -15.53 2.63 -18.88
N GLY A 81 -16.35 3.08 -17.93
CA GLY A 81 -17.65 2.50 -17.62
C GLY A 81 -17.60 1.25 -16.75
N ARG A 82 -16.42 0.77 -16.36
CA ARG A 82 -16.29 -0.34 -15.43
C ARG A 82 -15.88 0.17 -14.05
N PHE A 83 -16.76 0.00 -13.08
CA PHE A 83 -16.56 0.47 -11.71
C PHE A 83 -16.25 -0.68 -10.79
N GLY A 84 -15.40 -0.42 -9.79
CA GLY A 84 -15.18 -1.33 -8.66
C GLY A 84 -16.49 -1.63 -7.92
N ASN A 85 -16.52 -2.70 -7.17
CA ASN A 85 -17.71 -3.10 -6.40
C ASN A 85 -17.57 -2.85 -4.89
N ARG A 86 -16.51 -2.19 -4.49
CA ARG A 86 -16.20 -1.84 -3.09
C ARG A 86 -15.53 -0.48 -3.02
N LYS A 87 -15.77 0.22 -1.91
CA LYS A 87 -14.98 1.40 -1.55
C LYS A 87 -13.51 1.00 -1.36
N PRO A 88 -12.55 1.76 -1.94
CA PRO A 88 -11.13 1.58 -1.64
C PRO A 88 -10.86 1.85 -0.14
N PRO A 89 -10.46 0.85 0.65
CA PRO A 89 -10.07 1.09 2.04
C PRO A 89 -8.75 1.85 2.09
N ALA A 90 -8.43 2.47 3.22
CA ALA A 90 -7.12 3.06 3.43
C ALA A 90 -6.04 1.98 3.34
N SER A 91 -5.06 2.17 2.47
CA SER A 91 -3.90 1.27 2.38
C SER A 91 -2.80 1.61 3.40
N ALA A 92 -2.90 2.76 4.09
CA ALA A 92 -2.07 3.05 5.25
C ALA A 92 -2.30 2.00 6.35
N TYR A 93 -1.22 1.54 6.96
CA TYR A 93 -1.22 0.51 8.03
C TYR A 93 -1.75 -0.88 7.60
N ALA A 94 -2.02 -1.09 6.32
CA ALA A 94 -2.53 -2.37 5.82
C ALA A 94 -1.56 -3.55 6.08
N GLY A 95 -0.26 -3.27 6.15
CA GLY A 95 0.78 -4.26 6.48
C GLY A 95 0.74 -4.79 7.92
N ASP A 96 -0.04 -4.16 8.81
CA ASP A 96 -0.20 -4.62 10.20
C ASP A 96 -1.24 -5.74 10.34
N SER A 97 -1.97 -6.08 9.26
CA SER A 97 -2.95 -7.17 9.29
C SER A 97 -2.26 -8.53 9.43
N PRO A 98 -2.58 -9.34 10.45
CA PRO A 98 -1.96 -10.64 10.63
C PRO A 98 -2.45 -11.65 9.58
N ILE A 99 -1.68 -12.73 9.39
CA ILE A 99 -2.15 -13.90 8.65
C ILE A 99 -3.47 -14.35 9.24
N LEU A 100 -4.45 -14.68 8.38
CA LEU A 100 -5.80 -15.05 8.81
C LEU A 100 -5.76 -16.27 9.73
N TYR A 101 -6.36 -16.16 10.91
CA TYR A 101 -6.49 -17.24 11.88
C TYR A 101 -7.83 -17.17 12.61
N TYR A 102 -8.24 -18.29 13.20
CA TYR A 102 -9.39 -18.34 14.08
C TYR A 102 -8.93 -18.27 15.53
N ASP A 103 -9.45 -17.31 16.30
CA ASP A 103 -9.06 -17.07 17.69
C ASP A 103 -9.86 -17.92 18.72
N GLY A 104 -10.74 -18.80 18.23
CA GLY A 104 -11.67 -19.58 19.05
C GLY A 104 -13.09 -19.02 19.07
N THR A 105 -13.28 -17.77 18.61
CA THR A 105 -14.59 -17.08 18.57
C THR A 105 -14.88 -16.47 17.21
N LYS A 106 -13.88 -15.95 16.52
CA LYS A 106 -13.98 -15.24 15.25
C LYS A 106 -12.71 -15.41 14.41
N TRP A 107 -12.82 -15.10 13.14
CA TRP A 107 -11.68 -14.97 12.24
C TRP A 107 -11.03 -13.59 12.42
N VAL A 108 -9.69 -13.55 12.47
CA VAL A 108 -8.88 -12.34 12.66
C VAL A 108 -7.79 -12.30 11.59
N GLY A 109 -7.56 -11.12 11.02
CA GLY A 109 -6.54 -10.90 9.99
C GLY A 109 -7.04 -11.13 8.56
N GLY A 110 -6.09 -11.36 7.65
CA GLY A 110 -6.39 -11.38 6.22
C GLY A 110 -6.60 -9.99 5.63
N MET A 111 -6.69 -9.91 4.31
CA MET A 111 -6.97 -8.71 3.55
C MET A 111 -8.15 -8.92 2.60
N PHE A 112 -8.60 -7.85 1.94
CA PHE A 112 -9.94 -7.65 1.39
C PHE A 112 -11.03 -7.66 2.48
N TRP A 113 -12.22 -7.17 2.12
CA TRP A 113 -13.36 -7.08 3.03
C TRP A 113 -13.88 -8.43 3.54
N ASP A 114 -13.54 -9.50 2.85
CA ASP A 114 -13.95 -10.88 3.14
C ASP A 114 -12.80 -11.77 3.66
N GLY A 115 -11.61 -11.21 3.84
CA GLY A 115 -10.45 -11.93 4.36
C GLY A 115 -9.82 -12.95 3.40
N ARG A 116 -10.25 -12.99 2.11
CA ARG A 116 -9.80 -14.03 1.16
C ARG A 116 -8.30 -14.00 0.83
N ALA A 117 -7.64 -12.84 0.96
CA ALA A 117 -6.18 -12.77 0.95
C ALA A 117 -5.70 -13.14 2.36
N THR A 118 -5.54 -14.43 2.58
CA THR A 118 -5.35 -14.99 3.92
C THR A 118 -3.93 -14.83 4.46
N GLY A 119 -2.96 -14.66 3.58
CA GLY A 119 -1.54 -14.74 3.90
C GLY A 119 -0.99 -16.17 3.99
N TRP A 120 -1.82 -17.18 3.77
CA TRP A 120 -1.40 -18.59 3.90
C TRP A 120 -0.45 -19.04 2.80
N THR A 121 -0.51 -18.41 1.61
CA THR A 121 0.32 -18.79 0.46
C THR A 121 1.66 -18.06 0.46
N LEU A 122 1.65 -16.73 0.70
CA LEU A 122 2.84 -15.89 0.62
C LEU A 122 3.41 -15.51 2.01
N GLY A 123 2.76 -15.91 3.10
CA GLY A 123 3.15 -15.53 4.45
C GLY A 123 2.80 -14.08 4.82
N ASP A 124 2.09 -13.36 3.95
CA ASP A 124 1.72 -11.96 4.11
C ASP A 124 0.39 -11.69 3.40
N PRO A 125 -0.68 -11.33 4.14
CA PRO A 125 -2.00 -11.05 3.55
C PRO A 125 -1.99 -9.84 2.59
N LEU A 126 -1.18 -8.83 2.87
CA LEU A 126 -1.09 -7.64 2.01
C LEU A 126 -0.39 -7.97 0.70
N ALA A 127 0.65 -8.82 0.71
CA ALA A 127 1.30 -9.29 -0.50
C ALA A 127 0.33 -10.09 -1.39
N GLU A 128 -0.50 -10.96 -0.80
CA GLU A 128 -1.55 -11.69 -1.53
C GLU A 128 -2.61 -10.74 -2.11
N GLN A 129 -3.05 -9.75 -1.32
CA GLN A 129 -4.03 -8.77 -1.74
C GLN A 129 -3.53 -7.95 -2.93
N ALA A 130 -2.27 -7.50 -2.88
CA ALA A 130 -1.68 -6.62 -3.90
C ALA A 130 -1.64 -7.26 -5.30
N LEU A 131 -1.71 -8.58 -5.43
CA LEU A 131 -1.80 -9.27 -6.72
C LEU A 131 -3.19 -9.17 -7.37
N GLY A 132 -4.23 -8.98 -6.56
CA GLY A 132 -5.63 -9.01 -7.02
C GLY A 132 -5.98 -7.92 -8.03
N PRO A 133 -5.72 -6.64 -7.76
CA PRO A 133 -6.09 -5.50 -8.61
C PRO A 133 -5.56 -5.58 -10.04
N PHE A 134 -4.36 -6.15 -10.24
CA PHE A 134 -3.76 -6.28 -11.57
C PHE A 134 -4.62 -7.08 -12.55
N LEU A 135 -5.25 -8.15 -12.09
CA LEU A 135 -6.06 -9.05 -12.91
C LEU A 135 -7.56 -8.74 -12.83
N ASN A 136 -7.97 -7.88 -11.91
CA ASN A 136 -9.38 -7.54 -11.76
C ASN A 136 -9.89 -6.73 -12.95
N PRO A 137 -10.90 -7.22 -13.70
CA PRO A 137 -11.44 -6.52 -14.88
C PRO A 137 -12.14 -5.20 -14.55
N LEU A 138 -12.46 -4.96 -13.26
CA LEU A 138 -13.06 -3.72 -12.77
C LEU A 138 -12.02 -2.74 -12.20
N GLU A 139 -10.74 -3.12 -12.19
CA GLU A 139 -9.63 -2.32 -11.69
C GLU A 139 -8.57 -2.14 -12.79
N GLN A 140 -7.43 -2.86 -12.76
CA GLN A 140 -6.36 -2.69 -13.75
C GLN A 140 -6.54 -3.54 -15.03
N ASN A 141 -7.43 -4.52 -15.05
CA ASN A 141 -7.89 -5.27 -16.22
C ASN A 141 -6.80 -5.94 -17.07
N ASN A 142 -5.75 -6.46 -16.46
CA ASN A 142 -4.74 -7.23 -17.20
C ASN A 142 -5.20 -8.68 -17.44
N ALA A 143 -4.93 -9.22 -18.62
CA ALA A 143 -5.34 -10.60 -18.97
C ALA A 143 -4.50 -11.67 -18.26
N SER A 144 -3.27 -11.33 -17.87
CA SER A 144 -2.37 -12.21 -17.10
C SER A 144 -1.32 -11.37 -16.38
N PRO A 145 -0.62 -11.91 -15.37
CA PRO A 145 0.49 -11.23 -14.73
C PRO A 145 1.60 -10.78 -15.69
N HIS A 146 1.74 -11.44 -16.86
CA HIS A 146 2.73 -11.10 -17.88
C HIS A 146 2.25 -10.01 -18.85
N SER A 147 0.97 -9.65 -18.89
CA SER A 147 0.45 -8.62 -19.79
C SER A 147 0.84 -7.19 -19.37
N SER A 148 1.22 -6.99 -18.11
CA SER A 148 1.69 -5.73 -17.58
C SER A 148 3.16 -5.40 -17.87
N SER A 149 3.86 -6.24 -18.65
CA SER A 149 5.30 -6.12 -18.93
C SER A 149 5.63 -5.62 -20.36
N ARG A 150 4.71 -4.89 -21.00
CA ARG A 150 4.94 -4.30 -22.34
C ARG A 150 5.08 -2.80 -22.30
#